data_0483e618fd9e192842b4aacf34249e4f
#
_entry.id   0483e618fd9e192842b4aacf34249e4f
#
_cell.length_a   1.000
_cell.length_b   1.000
_cell.length_c   1.000
_cell.angle_alpha   90.00
_cell.angle_beta   90.00
_cell.angle_gamma   90.00
#
_symmetry.space_group_name_H-M   'P 1'
#
loop_
_entity.id
_entity.type
_entity.pdbx_description
1 polymer ?
#
loop_
_entity_poly.entity_id
_entity_poly.type
_entity_poly.pdbx_seq_one_letter_code
_entity_poly.pdbx_strand_id
1 'polypeptide(L)'
;RDRLRSRGLGDVYKRQKLTRLPRVPHCYVLVGKPGVNVSTKTAYENLKLDDPAVVHPDIDGMVTAVRNGDLDGMISRMGNVFEPGIISKYPVIQEIKDLMESNGARKAMMSGSGPTVFGIFDDKEKMDRAAAVLRESRLAKTVFATDVF
;
A
#
# COMPACT_ATOMS: atom_id res chain seq x y z
N ARG A 1 -11.20 -3.90 -35.31
CA ARG A 1 -11.69 -4.33 -33.98
C ARG A 1 -10.93 -3.69 -32.81
N ASP A 2 -9.73 -3.17 -33.03
CA ASP A 2 -8.91 -2.55 -31.97
C ASP A 2 -9.20 -1.06 -31.70
N ARG A 3 -10.00 -0.41 -32.56
CA ARG A 3 -10.31 1.03 -32.44
C ARG A 3 -11.25 1.40 -31.28
N LEU A 4 -12.03 0.45 -30.74
CA LEU A 4 -13.00 0.75 -29.68
C LEU A 4 -12.42 0.68 -28.27
N ARG A 5 -11.30 -0.06 -28.06
CA ARG A 5 -10.65 -0.15 -26.75
C ARG A 5 -9.75 1.04 -26.42
N SER A 6 -9.20 1.70 -27.42
CA SER A 6 -8.30 2.83 -27.20
C SER A 6 -9.03 4.16 -26.88
N ARG A 7 -10.30 4.31 -27.26
CA ARG A 7 -11.06 5.55 -27.03
C ARG A 7 -11.40 5.80 -25.56
N GLY A 8 -11.77 4.78 -24.79
CA GLY A 8 -12.09 4.91 -23.36
C GLY A 8 -10.88 5.22 -22.50
N LEU A 9 -9.76 4.56 -22.74
CA LEU A 9 -8.50 4.81 -22.02
C LEU A 9 -7.88 6.17 -22.40
N GLY A 10 -7.98 6.60 -23.65
CA GLY A 10 -7.48 7.89 -24.10
C GLY A 10 -8.21 9.08 -23.49
N ASP A 11 -9.51 8.98 -23.26
CA ASP A 11 -10.30 10.05 -22.65
C ASP A 11 -10.03 10.19 -21.16
N VAL A 12 -9.77 9.08 -20.43
CA VAL A 12 -9.38 9.11 -19.03
C VAL A 12 -7.98 9.74 -18.88
N TYR A 13 -7.03 9.41 -19.73
CA TYR A 13 -5.68 10.00 -19.73
C TYR A 13 -5.65 11.49 -20.06
N LYS A 14 -6.49 11.96 -20.98
CA LYS A 14 -6.56 13.37 -21.35
C LYS A 14 -7.07 14.29 -20.25
N ARG A 15 -7.86 13.76 -19.28
CA ARG A 15 -8.41 14.52 -18.15
C ARG A 15 -7.51 14.52 -16.93
N GLN A 16 -6.52 13.61 -16.85
CA GLN A 16 -5.57 13.53 -15.76
C GLN A 16 -4.33 14.34 -16.06
N LYS A 17 -4.02 15.28 -15.18
CA LYS A 17 -2.75 15.99 -15.20
C LYS A 17 -1.68 15.12 -14.54
N LEU A 18 -0.81 14.55 -15.37
CA LEU A 18 0.32 13.76 -14.90
C LEU A 18 1.53 14.66 -14.64
N THR A 19 2.13 14.54 -13.48
CA THR A 19 3.37 15.22 -13.13
C THR A 19 4.45 14.19 -12.90
N ARG A 20 5.60 14.35 -13.56
CA ARG A 20 6.75 13.47 -13.37
C ARG A 20 7.40 13.76 -12.02
N LEU A 21 7.59 12.72 -11.23
CA LEU A 21 8.30 12.77 -9.96
C LEU A 21 9.68 12.12 -10.10
N PRO A 22 10.66 12.49 -9.26
CA PRO A 22 11.90 11.73 -9.14
C PRO A 22 11.62 10.35 -8.56
N ARG A 23 12.63 9.50 -8.59
CA ARG A 23 12.53 8.17 -7.98
C ARG A 23 12.28 8.30 -6.48
N VAL A 24 11.49 7.39 -5.93
CA VAL A 24 11.35 7.29 -4.47
C VAL A 24 12.69 6.95 -3.82
N PRO A 25 12.91 7.37 -2.56
CA PRO A 25 14.10 6.98 -1.83
C PRO A 25 14.27 5.46 -1.80
N HIS A 26 15.53 4.98 -1.88
CA HIS A 26 15.81 3.56 -1.84
C HIS A 26 15.21 2.92 -0.58
N CYS A 27 14.45 1.87 -0.76
CA CYS A 27 13.86 1.09 0.32
C CYS A 27 13.59 -0.34 -0.16
N TYR A 28 13.21 -1.19 0.78
CA TYR A 28 12.81 -2.57 0.52
C TYR A 28 11.33 -2.71 0.80
N VAL A 29 10.64 -3.50 -0.01
CA VAL A 29 9.19 -3.69 0.10
C VAL A 29 8.86 -5.17 0.24
N LEU A 30 8.11 -5.49 1.28
CA LEU A 30 7.52 -6.80 1.49
C LEU A 30 6.04 -6.73 1.20
N VAL A 31 5.56 -7.60 0.34
CA VAL A 31 4.15 -7.71 -0.04
C VAL A 31 3.57 -9.01 0.52
N GLY A 32 2.44 -8.91 1.19
CA GLY A 32 1.69 -10.04 1.70
C GLY A 32 0.22 -9.96 1.27
N LYS A 33 -0.26 -10.99 0.60
CA LYS A 33 -1.67 -11.09 0.20
C LYS A 33 -2.34 -12.23 0.95
N PRO A 34 -3.34 -11.96 1.81
CA PRO A 34 -4.12 -13.01 2.46
C PRO A 34 -5.01 -13.75 1.46
N GLY A 35 -5.55 -14.89 1.86
CA GLY A 35 -6.42 -15.71 1.02
C GLY A 35 -7.84 -15.19 0.83
N VAL A 36 -8.18 -14.04 1.41
CA VAL A 36 -9.51 -13.42 1.26
C VAL A 36 -9.57 -12.55 0.00
N ASN A 37 -10.76 -12.42 -0.55
CA ASN A 37 -11.02 -11.53 -1.69
C ASN A 37 -11.87 -10.35 -1.23
N VAL A 38 -11.42 -9.15 -1.56
CA VAL A 38 -12.15 -7.90 -1.31
C VAL A 38 -12.53 -7.29 -2.65
N SER A 39 -13.81 -7.15 -2.92
CA SER A 39 -14.26 -6.46 -4.12
C SER A 39 -14.10 -4.95 -3.95
N THR A 40 -13.77 -4.26 -5.03
CA THR A 40 -13.70 -2.79 -5.05
C THR A 40 -15.03 -2.17 -4.65
N LYS A 41 -16.15 -2.77 -5.07
CA LYS A 41 -17.49 -2.36 -4.66
C LYS A 41 -17.64 -2.38 -3.14
N THR A 42 -17.28 -3.49 -2.50
CA THR A 42 -17.31 -3.63 -1.03
C THR A 42 -16.45 -2.57 -0.34
N ALA A 43 -15.29 -2.25 -0.91
CA ALA A 43 -14.42 -1.21 -0.35
C ALA A 43 -15.10 0.17 -0.36
N TYR A 44 -15.71 0.55 -1.47
CA TYR A 44 -16.43 1.82 -1.56
C TYR A 44 -17.69 1.87 -0.69
N GLU A 45 -18.45 0.79 -0.58
CA GLU A 45 -19.63 0.70 0.28
C GLU A 45 -19.32 0.85 1.78
N ASN A 46 -18.10 0.49 2.18
CA ASN A 46 -17.63 0.61 3.57
C ASN A 46 -16.76 1.86 3.81
N LEU A 47 -16.61 2.71 2.81
CA LEU A 47 -15.82 3.93 2.91
C LEU A 47 -16.60 5.00 3.69
N LYS A 48 -16.00 5.44 4.80
CA LYS A 48 -16.55 6.48 5.66
C LYS A 48 -15.50 7.58 5.82
N LEU A 49 -15.50 8.55 4.93
CA LEU A 49 -14.48 9.60 4.88
C LEU A 49 -14.50 10.53 6.12
N ASP A 50 -15.62 10.60 6.81
CA ASP A 50 -15.79 11.42 8.03
C ASP A 50 -15.42 10.66 9.31
N ASP A 51 -15.04 9.39 9.22
CA ASP A 51 -14.62 8.59 10.37
C ASP A 51 -13.27 9.11 10.89
N PRO A 52 -13.14 9.44 12.19
CA PRO A 52 -11.87 9.89 12.79
C PRO A 52 -10.70 8.88 12.62
N ALA A 53 -11.01 7.61 12.41
CA ALA A 53 -9.99 6.57 12.17
C ALA A 53 -9.41 6.61 10.75
N VAL A 54 -10.03 7.38 9.84
CA VAL A 54 -9.55 7.50 8.45
C VAL A 54 -8.37 8.44 8.39
N VAL A 55 -7.23 7.92 7.90
CA VAL A 55 -6.05 8.72 7.64
C VAL A 55 -6.08 9.22 6.20
N HIS A 56 -6.26 10.53 6.04
CA HIS A 56 -6.16 11.19 4.74
C HIS A 56 -4.68 11.43 4.41
N PRO A 57 -4.17 10.90 3.28
CA PRO A 57 -2.77 11.10 2.92
C PRO A 57 -2.48 12.56 2.56
N ASP A 58 -1.36 13.08 3.06
CA ASP A 58 -0.82 14.38 2.69
C ASP A 58 -0.04 14.27 1.38
N ILE A 59 -0.71 14.44 0.25
CA ILE A 59 -0.14 14.26 -1.08
C ILE A 59 0.94 15.29 -1.38
N ASP A 60 0.73 16.55 -1.05
CA ASP A 60 1.71 17.61 -1.33
C ASP A 60 2.99 17.42 -0.50
N GLY A 61 2.85 17.10 0.78
CA GLY A 61 3.97 16.74 1.63
C GLY A 61 4.69 15.47 1.17
N MET A 62 3.95 14.48 0.66
CA MET A 62 4.51 13.26 0.06
C MET A 62 5.39 13.59 -1.17
N VAL A 63 4.88 14.41 -2.08
CA VAL A 63 5.62 14.85 -3.26
C VAL A 63 6.91 15.56 -2.87
N THR A 64 6.84 16.45 -1.87
CA THR A 64 8.01 17.17 -1.34
C THR A 64 9.03 16.20 -0.74
N ALA A 65 8.59 15.23 0.06
CA ALA A 65 9.45 14.22 0.65
C ALA A 65 10.18 13.38 -0.42
N VAL A 66 9.45 12.94 -1.45
CA VAL A 66 10.04 12.20 -2.57
C VAL A 66 11.08 13.04 -3.32
N ARG A 67 10.80 14.32 -3.60
CA ARG A 67 11.74 15.23 -4.25
C ARG A 67 13.00 15.46 -3.46
N ASN A 68 12.91 15.45 -2.14
CA ASN A 68 14.05 15.64 -1.23
C ASN A 68 14.80 14.34 -0.88
N GLY A 69 14.35 13.20 -1.39
CA GLY A 69 14.91 11.89 -1.03
C GLY A 69 14.69 11.54 0.44
N ASP A 70 13.61 12.07 1.05
CA ASP A 70 13.29 11.91 2.47
C ASP A 70 12.35 10.71 2.68
N LEU A 71 12.93 9.56 3.01
CA LEU A 71 12.18 8.33 3.26
C LEU A 71 11.27 8.47 4.48
N ASP A 72 11.74 9.10 5.55
CA ASP A 72 10.95 9.27 6.78
C ASP A 72 9.76 10.20 6.54
N GLY A 73 9.98 11.29 5.83
CA GLY A 73 8.92 12.21 5.42
C GLY A 73 7.89 11.55 4.51
N MET A 74 8.32 10.67 3.60
CA MET A 74 7.42 9.88 2.76
C MET A 74 6.58 8.93 3.61
N ILE A 75 7.19 8.14 4.47
CA ILE A 75 6.53 7.13 5.30
C ILE A 75 5.50 7.77 6.24
N SER A 76 5.84 8.89 6.87
CA SER A 76 4.94 9.57 7.82
C SER A 76 3.66 10.12 7.19
N ARG A 77 3.66 10.33 5.87
CA ARG A 77 2.52 10.87 5.11
C ARG A 77 1.67 9.81 4.41
N MET A 78 2.09 8.55 4.46
CA MET A 78 1.34 7.45 3.85
C MET A 78 0.04 7.20 4.60
N GLY A 79 -1.05 7.02 3.87
CA GLY A 79 -2.36 6.68 4.41
C GLY A 79 -3.25 6.02 3.37
N ASN A 80 -4.21 5.23 3.82
CA ASN A 80 -5.20 4.59 2.96
C ASN A 80 -6.59 4.70 3.60
N VAL A 81 -7.45 5.49 2.98
CA VAL A 81 -8.81 5.78 3.48
C VAL A 81 -9.71 4.54 3.53
N PHE A 82 -9.38 3.48 2.80
CA PHE A 82 -10.15 2.24 2.83
C PHE A 82 -9.84 1.36 4.04
N GLU A 83 -8.68 1.52 4.68
CA GLU A 83 -8.24 0.60 5.74
C GLU A 83 -9.25 0.41 6.87
N PRO A 84 -9.80 1.44 7.52
CA PRO A 84 -10.69 1.22 8.66
C PRO A 84 -11.90 0.35 8.32
N GLY A 85 -12.55 0.62 7.18
CA GLY A 85 -13.73 -0.13 6.75
C GLY A 85 -13.42 -1.58 6.34
N ILE A 86 -12.31 -1.80 5.65
CA ILE A 86 -11.92 -3.14 5.17
C ILE A 86 -11.32 -3.96 6.30
N ILE A 87 -10.48 -3.41 7.14
CA ILE A 87 -9.86 -4.10 8.27
C ILE A 87 -10.92 -4.58 9.26
N SER A 88 -11.99 -3.81 9.50
CA SER A 88 -13.07 -4.23 10.38
C SER A 88 -13.78 -5.50 9.89
N LYS A 89 -13.84 -5.72 8.58
CA LYS A 89 -14.42 -6.94 7.97
C LYS A 89 -13.40 -8.07 7.81
N TYR A 90 -12.14 -7.73 7.58
CA TYR A 90 -11.06 -8.68 7.30
C TYR A 90 -9.88 -8.43 8.24
N PRO A 91 -9.99 -8.84 9.52
CA PRO A 91 -8.96 -8.56 10.54
C PRO A 91 -7.57 -9.12 10.20
N VAL A 92 -7.48 -10.14 9.33
CA VAL A 92 -6.22 -10.70 8.86
C VAL A 92 -5.31 -9.64 8.21
N ILE A 93 -5.87 -8.60 7.65
CA ILE A 93 -5.11 -7.48 7.07
C ILE A 93 -4.32 -6.77 8.17
N GLN A 94 -4.96 -6.48 9.30
CA GLN A 94 -4.28 -5.87 10.44
C GLN A 94 -3.23 -6.80 11.04
N GLU A 95 -3.52 -8.11 11.13
CA GLU A 95 -2.55 -9.09 11.63
C GLU A 95 -1.28 -9.12 10.77
N ILE A 96 -1.42 -9.05 9.43
CA ILE A 96 -0.27 -8.97 8.52
C ILE A 96 0.50 -7.67 8.72
N LYS A 97 -0.19 -6.53 8.84
CA LYS A 97 0.44 -5.23 9.12
C LYS A 97 1.25 -5.27 10.42
N ASP A 98 0.64 -5.75 11.49
CA ASP A 98 1.28 -5.85 12.80
C ASP A 98 2.50 -6.78 12.78
N LEU A 99 2.40 -7.89 12.06
CA LEU A 99 3.52 -8.81 11.89
C LEU A 99 4.69 -8.15 11.16
N MET A 100 4.41 -7.43 10.08
CA MET A 100 5.46 -6.71 9.33
C MET A 100 6.13 -5.65 10.22
N GLU A 101 5.35 -4.84 10.92
CA GLU A 101 5.87 -3.76 11.78
C GLU A 101 6.65 -4.29 12.98
N SER A 102 6.16 -5.34 13.64
CA SER A 102 6.90 -5.98 14.75
C SER A 102 8.19 -6.70 14.31
N ASN A 103 8.33 -6.97 13.03
CA ASN A 103 9.55 -7.55 12.44
C ASN A 103 10.42 -6.53 11.69
N GLY A 104 10.20 -5.24 11.91
CA GLY A 104 11.09 -4.18 11.47
C GLY A 104 10.63 -3.35 10.30
N ALA A 105 9.41 -3.53 9.80
CA ALA A 105 8.85 -2.60 8.83
C ALA A 105 8.71 -1.20 9.46
N ARG A 106 9.16 -0.18 8.74
CA ARG A 106 8.99 1.23 9.11
C ARG A 106 7.52 1.63 9.07
N LYS A 107 6.78 1.06 8.15
CA LYS A 107 5.33 1.14 8.04
C LYS A 107 4.79 -0.02 7.22
N ALA A 108 3.62 -0.51 7.60
CA ALA A 108 2.83 -1.42 6.80
C ALA A 108 1.47 -0.80 6.49
N MET A 109 0.99 -1.01 5.27
CA MET A 109 -0.26 -0.42 4.80
C MET A 109 -0.96 -1.35 3.81
N MET A 110 -2.28 -1.31 3.80
CA MET A 110 -3.08 -1.98 2.78
C MET A 110 -2.96 -1.25 1.44
N SER A 111 -2.84 -1.99 0.36
CA SER A 111 -2.77 -1.45 -1.00
C SER A 111 -4.16 -1.28 -1.61
N GLY A 112 -4.52 -0.06 -1.98
CA GLY A 112 -5.78 0.26 -2.64
C GLY A 112 -6.99 -0.22 -1.84
N SER A 113 -7.91 -0.91 -2.48
CA SER A 113 -9.10 -1.49 -1.85
C SER A 113 -8.82 -2.79 -1.07
N GLY A 114 -7.59 -3.24 -1.03
CA GLY A 114 -7.18 -4.49 -0.38
C GLY A 114 -7.41 -5.74 -1.23
N PRO A 115 -7.15 -6.92 -0.69
CA PRO A 115 -6.65 -7.18 0.66
C PRO A 115 -5.12 -7.16 0.81
N THR A 116 -4.39 -6.87 -0.26
CA THR A 116 -2.92 -6.89 -0.26
C THR A 116 -2.35 -5.88 0.71
N VAL A 117 -1.35 -6.28 1.48
CA VAL A 117 -0.60 -5.44 2.42
C VAL A 117 0.83 -5.33 1.93
N PHE A 118 1.43 -4.16 2.06
CA PHE A 118 2.85 -3.97 1.87
C PHE A 118 3.50 -3.30 3.08
N GLY A 119 4.74 -3.68 3.34
CA GLY A 119 5.56 -3.07 4.37
C GLY A 119 6.83 -2.46 3.76
N ILE A 120 7.23 -1.30 4.26
CA ILE A 120 8.45 -0.61 3.84
C ILE A 120 9.54 -0.83 4.88
N PHE A 121 10.72 -1.23 4.42
CA PHE A 121 11.89 -1.49 5.24
C PHE A 121 13.07 -0.64 4.75
N ASP A 122 13.90 -0.22 5.67
CA ASP A 122 15.19 0.43 5.40
C ASP A 122 16.38 -0.53 5.48
N ASP A 123 16.12 -1.78 5.88
CA ASP A 123 17.12 -2.82 6.08
C ASP A 123 16.67 -4.13 5.43
N LYS A 124 17.50 -4.65 4.52
CA LYS A 124 17.19 -5.90 3.78
C LYS A 124 17.08 -7.11 4.69
N GLU A 125 17.92 -7.23 5.68
CA GLU A 125 17.90 -8.38 6.61
C GLU A 125 16.62 -8.40 7.44
N LYS A 126 16.14 -7.24 7.87
CA LYS A 126 14.85 -7.11 8.55
C LYS A 126 13.70 -7.54 7.65
N MET A 127 13.72 -7.08 6.39
CA MET A 127 12.71 -7.51 5.41
C MET A 127 12.74 -9.02 5.19
N ASP A 128 13.92 -9.61 4.99
CA ASP A 128 14.06 -11.04 4.74
C ASP A 128 13.56 -11.87 5.92
N ARG A 129 13.84 -11.44 7.17
CA ARG A 129 13.30 -12.07 8.38
C ARG A 129 11.78 -11.94 8.48
N ALA A 130 11.25 -10.75 8.22
CA ALA A 130 9.81 -10.51 8.21
C ALA A 130 9.11 -11.39 7.16
N ALA A 131 9.70 -11.54 5.97
CA ALA A 131 9.19 -12.41 4.93
C ALA A 131 9.14 -13.87 5.37
N ALA A 132 10.18 -14.37 6.03
CA ALA A 132 10.22 -15.73 6.58
C ALA A 132 9.14 -15.94 7.64
N VAL A 133 9.01 -15.01 8.59
CA VAL A 133 7.98 -15.07 9.64
C VAL A 133 6.57 -15.02 9.04
N LEU A 134 6.35 -14.18 8.03
CA LEU A 134 5.07 -14.06 7.36
C LEU A 134 4.68 -15.36 6.63
N ARG A 135 5.64 -16.01 5.96
CA ARG A 135 5.41 -17.31 5.32
C ARG A 135 5.07 -18.40 6.32
N GLU A 136 5.78 -18.46 7.45
CA GLU A 136 5.53 -19.43 8.52
C GLU A 136 4.17 -19.22 9.21
N SER A 137 3.74 -17.96 9.35
CA SER A 137 2.47 -17.61 9.99
C SER A 137 1.24 -18.10 9.23
N ARG A 138 1.37 -18.32 7.91
CA ARG A 138 0.28 -18.66 6.99
C ARG A 138 -0.85 -17.61 6.90
N LEU A 139 -0.66 -16.42 7.44
CA LEU A 139 -1.60 -15.31 7.31
C LEU A 139 -1.71 -14.81 5.87
N ALA A 140 -0.61 -14.83 5.14
CA ALA A 140 -0.56 -14.48 3.73
C ALA A 140 -0.45 -15.74 2.86
N LYS A 141 -1.29 -15.82 1.84
CA LYS A 141 -1.23 -16.87 0.82
C LYS A 141 -0.09 -16.63 -0.17
N THR A 142 0.21 -15.37 -0.46
CA THR A 142 1.30 -14.95 -1.35
C THR A 142 2.19 -13.97 -0.60
N VAL A 143 3.50 -14.20 -0.63
CA VAL A 143 4.53 -13.34 -0.04
C VAL A 143 5.57 -13.04 -1.09
N PHE A 144 5.85 -11.76 -1.31
CA PHE A 144 6.83 -11.29 -2.27
C PHE A 144 7.69 -10.17 -1.65
N ALA A 145 9.00 -10.24 -1.87
CA ALA A 145 9.95 -9.25 -1.39
C ALA A 145 10.74 -8.66 -2.55
N THR A 146 10.92 -7.35 -2.56
CA THR A 146 11.67 -6.64 -3.60
C THR A 146 12.33 -5.40 -3.03
N ASP A 147 13.22 -4.81 -3.79
CA ASP A 147 13.80 -3.50 -3.54
C ASP A 147 13.29 -2.47 -4.55
N VAL A 148 13.34 -1.20 -4.14
CA VAL A 148 12.96 -0.06 -4.96
C VAL A 148 14.17 0.86 -5.11
N PHE A 149 14.56 1.12 -6.35
CA PHE A 149 15.71 1.95 -6.72
C PHE A 149 15.30 3.33 -7.21
#